data_a7679c3b8e735a674d019f5aaa0863f8
#
_entry.id   a7679c3b8e735a674d019f5aaa0863f8
#
_cell.length_a   1.000
_cell.length_b   1.000
_cell.length_c   1.000
_cell.angle_alpha   90.00
_cell.angle_beta   90.00
_cell.angle_gamma   90.00
#
_symmetry.space_group_name_H-M   'P 1'
#
loop_
_entity.id
_entity.type
_entity.pdbx_description
1 polymer ?
#
loop_
_entity_poly.entity_id
_entity_poly.type
_entity_poly.pdbx_seq_one_letter_code
_entity_poly.pdbx_strand_id
1 'polypeptide(L)' 'MKTIKGYVVTNPYSDQSAILTENENTLYNEIKTAEVKEDYDTMQKKLDKFSRLNPKAYITLLD' A
#
# COMPACT_ATOMS: atom_id res chain seq x y z
N MET A 1 22.44 -0.85 -17.91
CA MET A 1 21.01 -1.23 -17.89
C MET A 1 20.33 -0.71 -16.64
N LYS A 2 19.28 -0.04 -16.85
CA LYS A 2 18.51 0.52 -15.77
C LYS A 2 17.32 -0.37 -15.43
N THR A 3 17.18 -0.72 -14.19
CA THR A 3 16.06 -1.51 -13.74
C THR A 3 15.16 -0.67 -12.84
N ILE A 4 13.91 -0.60 -13.18
CA ILE A 4 12.94 0.09 -12.36
C ILE A 4 12.49 -0.85 -11.27
N LYS A 5 12.75 -0.47 -10.03
CA LYS A 5 12.32 -1.27 -8.91
C LYS A 5 10.93 -0.84 -8.50
N GLY A 6 9.98 -1.67 -8.84
CA GLY A 6 8.61 -1.39 -8.51
C GLY A 6 7.87 -2.68 -8.25
N TYR A 7 6.84 -2.59 -7.45
CA TYR A 7 6.01 -3.73 -7.11
C TYR A 7 4.61 -3.45 -7.58
N VAL A 8 4.10 -4.31 -8.45
CA VAL A 8 2.74 -4.16 -8.95
C VAL A 8 1.80 -4.78 -7.94
N VAL A 9 0.90 -3.96 -7.39
CA VAL A 9 -0.09 -4.42 -6.43
C VAL A 9 -1.46 -4.17 -7.01
N THR A 10 -2.33 -5.15 -6.91
CA THR A 10 -3.66 -5.09 -7.49
C THR A 10 -4.71 -5.12 -6.38
N ASN A 11 -5.68 -4.23 -6.49
CA ASN A 11 -6.82 -4.21 -5.59
C ASN A 11 -7.78 -5.31 -6.04
N PRO A 12 -8.00 -6.34 -5.21
CA PRO A 12 -8.84 -7.47 -5.64
C PRO A 12 -10.31 -7.10 -5.83
N TYR A 13 -10.74 -5.99 -5.25
CA TYR A 13 -12.14 -5.58 -5.35
C TYR A 13 -12.42 -4.76 -6.60
N SER A 14 -11.48 -3.91 -7.00
CA SER A 14 -11.68 -3.05 -8.16
C SER A 14 -10.89 -3.49 -9.37
N ASP A 15 -9.98 -4.44 -9.20
CA ASP A 15 -9.10 -4.93 -10.26
C ASP A 15 -8.16 -3.86 -10.79
N GLN A 16 -8.00 -2.78 -10.05
CA GLN A 16 -7.06 -1.73 -10.39
C GLN A 16 -5.71 -2.00 -9.76
N SER A 17 -4.66 -1.56 -10.44
CA SER A 17 -3.29 -1.82 -9.99
C SER A 17 -2.52 -0.53 -9.85
N ALA A 18 -1.49 -0.58 -9.01
CA ALA A 18 -0.56 0.52 -8.83
C ALA A 18 0.84 -0.04 -8.70
N ILE A 19 1.82 0.74 -9.12
CA ILE A 19 3.22 0.35 -8.98
C ILE A 19 3.78 1.10 -7.78
N LEU A 20 4.31 0.35 -6.84
CA LEU A 20 4.81 0.89 -5.57
C LEU A 20 6.33 0.80 -5.53
N THR A 21 6.96 1.77 -4.89
CA THR A 21 8.37 1.65 -4.55
C THR A 21 8.52 0.61 -3.45
N GLU A 22 9.77 0.24 -3.16
CA GLU A 22 10.03 -0.74 -2.13
C GLU A 22 9.47 -0.29 -0.78
N ASN A 23 9.68 0.97 -0.43
CA ASN A 23 9.18 1.50 0.84
C ASN A 23 7.66 1.47 0.88
N GLU A 24 7.03 1.85 -0.21
CA GLU A 24 5.57 1.85 -0.29
C GLU A 24 5.02 0.44 -0.22
N ASN A 25 5.68 -0.49 -0.87
CA ASN A 25 5.24 -1.89 -0.84
C ASN A 25 5.35 -2.46 0.57
N THR A 26 6.44 -2.16 1.27
CA THR A 26 6.62 -2.60 2.66
C THR A 26 5.50 -2.04 3.53
N LEU A 27 5.20 -0.76 3.36
CA LEU A 27 4.15 -0.12 4.13
C LEU A 27 2.79 -0.74 3.84
N TYR A 28 2.53 -1.01 2.57
CA TYR A 28 1.28 -1.66 2.18
C TYR A 28 1.14 -3.03 2.84
N ASN A 29 2.22 -3.81 2.84
CA ASN A 29 2.19 -5.13 3.48
C ASN A 29 1.97 -5.01 4.98
N GLU A 30 2.53 -3.99 5.62
CA GLU A 30 2.31 -3.76 7.04
C GLU A 30 0.86 -3.41 7.32
N ILE A 31 0.24 -2.63 6.44
CA ILE A 31 -1.17 -2.30 6.57
C ILE A 31 -2.01 -3.57 6.50
N LYS A 32 -1.73 -4.42 5.52
CA LYS A 32 -2.50 -5.66 5.36
C LYS A 32 -2.28 -6.61 6.54
N THR A 33 -1.07 -6.66 7.06
CA THR A 33 -0.78 -7.48 8.23
C THR A 33 -1.54 -6.98 9.45
N ALA A 34 -1.56 -5.66 9.65
CA ALA A 34 -2.28 -5.08 10.78
C ALA A 34 -3.77 -5.34 10.65
N GLU A 35 -4.29 -5.30 9.43
CA GLU A 35 -5.70 -5.58 9.19
C GLU A 35 -6.04 -7.01 9.60
N VAL A 36 -5.23 -7.96 9.19
CA VAL A 36 -5.44 -9.37 9.53
C VAL A 36 -5.38 -9.58 11.04
N LYS A 37 -4.48 -8.89 11.72
CA LYS A 37 -4.33 -8.98 13.16
C LYS A 37 -5.35 -8.14 13.91
N GLU A 38 -6.15 -7.37 13.20
CA GLU A 38 -7.13 -6.45 13.78
C GLU A 38 -6.46 -5.40 14.68
N ASP A 39 -5.23 -5.05 14.33
CA ASP A 39 -4.48 -4.01 15.04
C ASP A 39 -4.77 -2.67 14.36
N TYR A 40 -5.94 -2.13 14.66
CA TYR A 40 -6.43 -0.97 13.91
C TYR A 40 -5.68 0.31 14.25
N ASP A 41 -5.08 0.40 15.43
CA ASP A 41 -4.25 1.55 15.76
C ASP A 41 -3.04 1.62 14.84
N THR A 42 -2.32 0.51 14.70
CA THR A 42 -1.17 0.44 13.82
C THR A 42 -1.61 0.64 12.37
N MET A 43 -2.71 0.01 11.99
CA MET A 43 -3.23 0.13 10.64
C MET A 43 -3.52 1.58 10.29
N GLN A 44 -4.15 2.32 11.20
CA GLN A 44 -4.50 3.72 10.98
C GLN A 44 -3.25 4.58 10.78
N LYS A 45 -2.23 4.35 11.60
CA LYS A 45 -0.98 5.08 11.46
C LYS A 45 -0.31 4.81 10.14
N LYS A 46 -0.29 3.55 9.72
CA LYS A 46 0.33 3.17 8.46
C LYS A 46 -0.46 3.68 7.27
N LEU A 47 -1.79 3.66 7.37
CA LEU A 47 -2.64 4.20 6.33
C LEU A 47 -2.40 5.69 6.12
N ASP A 48 -2.30 6.44 7.23
CA ASP A 48 -2.04 7.86 7.14
C ASP A 48 -0.71 8.12 6.46
N LYS A 49 0.31 7.38 6.86
CA LYS A 49 1.64 7.53 6.26
C LYS A 49 1.62 7.19 4.78
N PHE A 50 0.94 6.10 4.43
CA PHE A 50 0.88 5.66 3.05
C PHE A 50 0.14 6.68 2.17
N SER A 51 -0.95 7.23 2.68
CA SER A 51 -1.72 8.21 1.92
C SER A 51 -0.94 9.49 1.66
N ARG A 52 -0.05 9.84 2.57
CA ARG A 52 0.81 11.01 2.37
C ARG A 52 1.96 10.70 1.41
N LEU A 53 2.43 9.48 1.46
CA LEU A 53 3.57 9.06 0.65
C LEU A 53 3.18 8.89 -0.81
N ASN A 54 2.03 8.31 -1.06
CA ASN A 54 1.54 8.06 -2.41
C ASN A 54 0.02 8.08 -2.42
N PRO A 55 -0.56 9.28 -2.46
CA PRO A 55 -2.03 9.40 -2.37
C PRO A 55 -2.75 8.71 -3.52
N LYS A 56 -2.15 8.66 -4.69
CA LYS A 56 -2.78 8.02 -5.84
C LYS A 56 -2.89 6.52 -5.63
N ALA A 57 -1.83 5.91 -5.14
CA ALA A 57 -1.85 4.49 -4.85
C ALA A 57 -2.80 4.19 -3.69
N TYR A 58 -2.86 5.08 -2.72
CA TYR A 58 -3.78 4.92 -1.61
C TYR A 58 -5.21 4.82 -2.12
N ILE A 59 -5.60 5.72 -3.00
CA ILE A 59 -6.94 5.71 -3.57
C ILE A 59 -7.17 4.44 -4.39
N THR A 60 -6.18 4.05 -5.17
CA THR A 60 -6.30 2.88 -6.03
C THR A 60 -6.42 1.59 -5.23
N LEU A 61 -5.63 1.45 -4.19
CA LEU A 61 -5.48 0.16 -3.52
C LEU A 61 -6.25 0.06 -2.21
N LEU A 62 -6.47 1.17 -1.52
CA LEU A 62 -6.95 1.12 -0.14
C LEU A 62 -8.22 1.93 0.11
N ASP A 63 -8.63 2.73 -0.86
CA ASP A 63 -9.82 3.56 -0.66
C ASP A 63 -11.11 2.88 -1.12
#